data_40f649d5a651331c78839f1a4762da30
#
_entry.id   40f649d5a651331c78839f1a4762da30
#
_cell.length_a   1.000
_cell.length_b   1.000
_cell.length_c   1.000
_cell.angle_alpha   90.00
_cell.angle_beta   90.00
_cell.angle_gamma   90.00
#
_symmetry.space_group_name_H-M   'P 1'
#
loop_
_entity.id
_entity.type
_entity.pdbx_description
1 polymer ?
#
loop_
_entity_poly.entity_id
_entity_poly.type
_entity_poly.pdbx_seq_one_letter_code
_entity_poly.pdbx_strand_id
1 'polypeptide(L)'
;MTRAHDAESAKILVFPISLKNNVDDLNAIKMADDLAKKLAAGMKAMDEGDFKKAYSNFKKLCAENPDSAECWYYKAECGNYASGMGEAKVKEEEIMEAYNKAIELEPNCDYYESYGLFCISINKYNEAEAAFNEAAEADESRSAGLYSEFAVEYFNQVMAQYGEIMEDPKARAPYAKKALEYMLKALEIEPAEAKSLL
;
A
#
# COMPACT_ATOMS: atom_id res chain seq x y z
N MET A 1 3.93 43.99 62.33
CA MET A 1 3.50 42.64 61.91
C MET A 1 3.77 42.53 60.41
N THR A 2 4.96 42.10 60.03
CA THR A 2 5.40 41.92 58.65
C THR A 2 5.76 40.45 58.46
N ARG A 3 5.01 39.77 57.59
CA ARG A 3 5.27 38.38 57.20
C ARG A 3 6.34 38.35 56.12
N ALA A 4 7.42 37.62 56.42
CA ALA A 4 8.43 37.23 55.46
C ALA A 4 7.84 36.20 54.48
N HIS A 5 8.05 36.39 53.18
CA HIS A 5 7.84 35.42 52.15
C HIS A 5 9.14 34.67 51.90
N ASP A 6 9.14 33.40 52.28
CA ASP A 6 10.21 32.45 51.93
C ASP A 6 10.18 32.18 50.44
N ALA A 7 11.25 32.54 49.76
CA ALA A 7 11.53 32.17 48.38
C ALA A 7 12.11 30.76 48.35
N GLU A 8 11.31 29.79 48.03
CA GLU A 8 11.72 28.39 47.81
C GLU A 8 12.44 28.30 46.48
N SER A 9 13.75 28.10 46.56
CA SER A 9 14.62 27.93 45.40
C SER A 9 14.29 26.67 44.65
N ALA A 10 13.67 26.78 43.47
CA ALA A 10 13.51 25.70 42.55
C ALA A 10 14.87 25.20 42.06
N LYS A 11 15.34 24.09 42.60
CA LYS A 11 16.48 23.34 42.06
C LYS A 11 16.10 22.77 40.69
N ILE A 12 16.59 23.43 39.63
CA ILE A 12 16.57 22.88 38.30
C ILE A 12 17.52 21.67 38.31
N LEU A 13 16.96 20.46 38.31
CA LEU A 13 17.70 19.23 38.08
C LEU A 13 18.14 19.23 36.60
N VAL A 14 19.36 19.70 36.35
CA VAL A 14 20.02 19.51 35.08
C VAL A 14 20.50 18.07 35.04
N PHE A 15 19.73 17.20 34.39
CA PHE A 15 20.22 15.88 34.02
C PHE A 15 21.37 16.04 33.01
N PRO A 16 22.53 15.39 33.24
CA PRO A 16 23.59 15.39 32.23
C PRO A 16 23.10 14.62 31.00
N ILE A 17 22.64 15.32 29.96
CA ILE A 17 22.38 14.74 28.64
C ILE A 17 23.74 14.23 28.16
N SER A 18 23.88 12.92 28.05
CA SER A 18 25.11 12.31 27.58
C SER A 18 25.40 12.81 26.16
N LEU A 19 26.57 13.42 25.95
CA LEU A 19 27.01 13.92 24.64
C LEU A 19 27.03 12.81 23.54
N LYS A 20 27.15 11.55 23.92
CA LYS A 20 27.04 10.41 22.99
C LYS A 20 25.64 10.31 22.38
N ASN A 21 24.58 10.42 23.18
CA ASN A 21 23.20 10.36 22.68
C ASN A 21 22.92 11.50 21.68
N ASN A 22 23.53 12.66 21.87
CA ASN A 22 23.33 13.82 21.00
C ASN A 22 23.97 13.65 19.60
N VAL A 23 25.06 12.91 19.47
CA VAL A 23 25.71 12.64 18.17
C VAL A 23 24.94 11.55 17.40
N ASP A 24 24.49 10.51 18.10
CA ASP A 24 23.70 9.44 17.50
C ASP A 24 22.33 9.95 17.04
N ASP A 25 21.68 10.81 17.82
CA ASP A 25 20.43 11.49 17.46
C ASP A 25 20.60 12.40 16.23
N LEU A 26 21.71 13.18 16.17
CA LEU A 26 22.01 14.03 15.02
C LEU A 26 22.32 13.22 13.74
N ASN A 27 22.96 12.07 13.86
CA ASN A 27 23.21 11.20 12.74
C ASN A 27 21.90 10.54 12.24
N ALA A 28 21.04 10.09 13.16
CA ALA A 28 19.74 9.55 12.82
C ALA A 28 18.86 10.59 12.08
N ILE A 29 18.84 11.84 12.55
CA ILE A 29 18.12 12.93 11.88
C ILE A 29 18.66 13.19 10.48
N LYS A 30 19.99 13.21 10.30
CA LYS A 30 20.61 13.39 8.98
C LYS A 30 20.31 12.24 8.03
N MET A 31 20.30 11.01 8.52
CA MET A 31 19.94 9.82 7.71
C MET A 31 18.47 9.87 7.28
N ALA A 32 17.57 10.26 8.18
CA ALA A 32 16.16 10.44 7.87
C ALA A 32 15.92 11.54 6.83
N ASP A 33 16.62 12.69 6.95
CA ASP A 33 16.55 13.80 5.98
C ASP A 33 17.12 13.41 4.60
N ASP A 34 18.19 12.61 4.56
CA ASP A 34 18.76 12.10 3.32
C ASP A 34 17.81 11.10 2.64
N LEU A 35 17.21 10.19 3.42
CA LEU A 35 16.20 9.25 2.91
C LEU A 35 15.00 10.01 2.35
N ALA A 36 14.45 10.98 3.08
CA ALA A 36 13.31 11.79 2.63
C ALA A 36 13.59 12.51 1.30
N LYS A 37 14.81 13.08 1.13
CA LYS A 37 15.21 13.70 -0.13
C LYS A 37 15.32 12.72 -1.29
N LYS A 38 15.83 11.52 -1.04
CA LYS A 38 15.94 10.48 -2.06
C LYS A 38 14.57 9.92 -2.45
N LEU A 39 13.67 9.72 -1.49
CA LEU A 39 12.27 9.37 -1.72
C LEU A 39 11.60 10.41 -2.61
N ALA A 40 11.70 11.69 -2.24
CA ALA A 40 11.14 12.80 -3.02
C ALA A 40 11.68 12.84 -4.46
N ALA A 41 12.97 12.53 -4.68
CA ALA A 41 13.54 12.44 -6.01
C ALA A 41 12.99 11.24 -6.82
N GLY A 42 12.72 10.12 -6.17
CA GLY A 42 12.04 8.97 -6.78
C GLY A 42 10.60 9.29 -7.16
N MET A 43 9.84 9.89 -6.23
CA MET A 43 8.45 10.32 -6.46
C MET A 43 8.36 11.35 -7.60
N LYS A 44 9.28 12.31 -7.64
CA LYS A 44 9.36 13.27 -8.75
C LYS A 44 9.53 12.59 -10.11
N ALA A 45 10.33 11.53 -10.19
CA ALA A 45 10.49 10.78 -11.44
C ALA A 45 9.18 10.04 -11.83
N MET A 46 8.38 9.57 -10.83
CA MET A 46 7.03 9.04 -11.07
C MET A 46 6.09 10.11 -11.63
N ASP A 47 6.07 11.29 -11.02
CA ASP A 47 5.25 12.42 -11.46
C ASP A 47 5.60 12.88 -12.89
N GLU A 48 6.86 12.76 -13.25
CA GLU A 48 7.36 13.04 -14.62
C GLU A 48 7.05 11.89 -15.61
N GLY A 49 6.50 10.75 -15.14
CA GLY A 49 6.19 9.58 -15.95
C GLY A 49 7.42 8.72 -16.31
N ASP A 50 8.58 8.98 -15.72
CA ASP A 50 9.82 8.19 -15.93
C ASP A 50 9.88 7.03 -14.93
N PHE A 51 8.97 6.05 -15.10
CA PHE A 51 8.84 4.93 -14.17
C PHE A 51 10.06 4.02 -14.14
N LYS A 52 10.78 3.89 -15.25
CA LYS A 52 12.05 3.15 -15.30
C LYS A 52 13.11 3.77 -14.41
N LYS A 53 13.25 5.10 -14.43
CA LYS A 53 14.18 5.84 -13.59
C LYS A 53 13.75 5.78 -12.13
N ALA A 54 12.46 5.97 -11.86
CA ALA A 54 11.87 5.85 -10.52
C ALA A 54 12.13 4.46 -9.92
N TYR A 55 11.84 3.39 -10.67
CA TYR A 55 12.13 2.02 -10.27
C TYR A 55 13.61 1.81 -9.92
N SER A 56 14.51 2.31 -10.77
CA SER A 56 15.96 2.20 -10.54
C SER A 56 16.39 2.93 -9.26
N ASN A 57 15.77 4.07 -8.96
CA ASN A 57 16.02 4.84 -7.74
C ASN A 57 15.53 4.07 -6.51
N PHE A 58 14.27 3.63 -6.51
CA PHE A 58 13.71 2.90 -5.38
C PHE A 58 14.38 1.54 -5.14
N LYS A 59 14.81 0.85 -6.20
CA LYS A 59 15.62 -0.38 -6.07
C LYS A 59 16.92 -0.15 -5.29
N LYS A 60 17.60 0.98 -5.51
CA LYS A 60 18.79 1.36 -4.74
C LYS A 60 18.43 1.75 -3.30
N LEU A 61 17.33 2.50 -3.14
CA LEU A 61 16.87 2.93 -1.82
C LEU A 61 16.49 1.75 -0.93
N CYS A 62 15.82 0.71 -1.46
CA CYS A 62 15.52 -0.50 -0.71
C CYS A 62 16.79 -1.24 -0.25
N ALA A 63 17.86 -1.22 -1.07
CA ALA A 63 19.13 -1.83 -0.68
C ALA A 63 19.85 -1.05 0.42
N GLU A 64 19.74 0.28 0.42
CA GLU A 64 20.31 1.16 1.45
C GLU A 64 19.46 1.22 2.72
N ASN A 65 18.14 1.02 2.60
CA ASN A 65 17.13 1.14 3.67
C ASN A 65 16.16 -0.05 3.65
N PRO A 66 16.63 -1.27 3.98
CA PRO A 66 15.82 -2.49 3.85
C PRO A 66 14.60 -2.53 4.77
N ASP A 67 14.59 -1.72 5.83
CA ASP A 67 13.51 -1.62 6.81
C ASP A 67 12.50 -0.49 6.51
N SER A 68 12.63 0.19 5.36
CA SER A 68 11.67 1.22 4.94
C SER A 68 10.57 0.59 4.08
N ALA A 69 9.36 0.45 4.65
CA ALA A 69 8.18 -0.05 3.95
C ALA A 69 7.87 0.80 2.70
N GLU A 70 7.95 2.11 2.84
CA GLU A 70 7.70 3.06 1.77
C GLU A 70 8.64 2.86 0.56
N CYS A 71 9.93 2.57 0.80
CA CYS A 71 10.88 2.26 -0.29
C CYS A 71 10.44 1.02 -1.09
N TRP A 72 10.02 -0.02 -0.41
CA TRP A 72 9.56 -1.26 -1.02
C TRP A 72 8.25 -1.07 -1.76
N TYR A 73 7.31 -0.33 -1.19
CA TYR A 73 6.05 0.01 -1.83
C TYR A 73 6.27 0.75 -3.16
N TYR A 74 7.02 1.85 -3.15
CA TYR A 74 7.29 2.60 -4.39
C TYR A 74 8.17 1.82 -5.38
N LYS A 75 9.04 0.92 -4.92
CA LYS A 75 9.73 0.00 -5.83
C LYS A 75 8.73 -0.88 -6.57
N ALA A 76 7.72 -1.42 -5.88
CA ALA A 76 6.69 -2.25 -6.49
C ALA A 76 5.85 -1.45 -7.49
N GLU A 77 5.33 -0.29 -7.08
CA GLU A 77 4.55 0.61 -7.93
C GLU A 77 5.29 0.97 -9.23
N CYS A 78 6.53 1.46 -9.09
CA CYS A 78 7.33 1.83 -10.26
C CYS A 78 7.65 0.62 -11.15
N GLY A 79 7.89 -0.55 -10.56
CA GLY A 79 8.14 -1.78 -11.29
C GLY A 79 6.93 -2.22 -12.11
N ASN A 80 5.73 -2.11 -11.52
CA ASN A 80 4.47 -2.41 -12.18
C ASN A 80 4.22 -1.46 -13.36
N TYR A 81 4.28 -0.13 -13.13
CA TYR A 81 4.06 0.86 -14.19
C TYR A 81 5.11 0.76 -15.29
N ALA A 82 6.40 0.64 -14.96
CA ALA A 82 7.48 0.51 -15.95
C ALA A 82 7.31 -0.74 -16.82
N SER A 83 6.82 -1.86 -16.26
CA SER A 83 6.53 -3.08 -17.02
C SER A 83 5.29 -2.92 -17.89
N GLY A 84 4.21 -2.36 -17.34
CA GLY A 84 2.96 -2.13 -18.07
C GLY A 84 3.13 -1.19 -19.26
N MET A 85 3.98 -0.17 -19.13
CA MET A 85 4.31 0.76 -20.23
C MET A 85 5.39 0.23 -21.19
N GLY A 86 5.99 -0.92 -20.90
CA GLY A 86 7.08 -1.49 -21.70
C GLY A 86 8.43 -0.76 -21.57
N GLU A 87 8.59 0.10 -20.56
CA GLU A 87 9.82 0.87 -20.31
C GLU A 87 10.93 0.03 -19.68
N ALA A 88 10.54 -0.98 -18.88
CA ALA A 88 11.44 -1.93 -18.27
C ALA A 88 10.80 -3.32 -18.19
N LYS A 89 11.62 -4.37 -18.19
CA LYS A 89 11.17 -5.74 -17.92
C LYS A 89 11.45 -6.05 -16.46
N VAL A 90 10.49 -5.77 -15.59
CA VAL A 90 10.50 -6.20 -14.19
C VAL A 90 9.65 -7.45 -14.08
N LYS A 91 10.16 -8.48 -13.41
CA LYS A 91 9.42 -9.73 -13.23
C LYS A 91 8.28 -9.55 -12.24
N GLU A 92 7.16 -10.20 -12.51
CA GLU A 92 5.99 -10.20 -11.61
C GLU A 92 6.36 -10.64 -10.19
N GLU A 93 7.23 -11.66 -10.07
CA GLU A 93 7.69 -12.14 -8.77
C GLU A 93 8.48 -11.07 -8.00
N GLU A 94 9.29 -10.24 -8.69
CA GLU A 94 10.05 -9.15 -8.05
C GLU A 94 9.12 -8.02 -7.56
N ILE A 95 8.05 -7.76 -8.29
CA ILE A 95 7.02 -6.78 -7.92
C ILE A 95 6.23 -7.30 -6.70
N MET A 96 5.77 -8.55 -6.75
CA MET A 96 5.08 -9.20 -5.63
C MET A 96 5.93 -9.22 -4.35
N GLU A 97 7.20 -9.59 -4.48
CA GLU A 97 8.14 -9.60 -3.34
C GLU A 97 8.25 -8.21 -2.72
N ALA A 98 8.30 -7.17 -3.53
CA ALA A 98 8.41 -5.80 -3.05
C ALA A 98 7.13 -5.35 -2.31
N TYR A 99 5.93 -5.62 -2.84
CA TYR A 99 4.68 -5.36 -2.13
C TYR A 99 4.61 -6.14 -0.81
N ASN A 100 4.88 -7.44 -0.84
CA ASN A 100 4.86 -8.27 0.36
C ASN A 100 5.84 -7.76 1.42
N LYS A 101 7.01 -7.28 1.01
CA LYS A 101 7.98 -6.72 1.93
C LYS A 101 7.51 -5.39 2.54
N ALA A 102 6.86 -4.54 1.77
CA ALA A 102 6.25 -3.32 2.29
C ALA A 102 5.16 -3.64 3.33
N ILE A 103 4.27 -4.57 3.01
CA ILE A 103 3.18 -5.03 3.89
C ILE A 103 3.72 -5.69 5.16
N GLU A 104 4.77 -6.52 5.06
CA GLU A 104 5.42 -7.15 6.22
C GLU A 104 5.99 -6.11 7.20
N LEU A 105 6.58 -5.04 6.67
CA LEU A 105 7.18 -3.97 7.47
C LEU A 105 6.14 -3.03 8.07
N GLU A 106 5.11 -2.69 7.31
CA GLU A 106 4.06 -1.76 7.71
C GLU A 106 2.73 -2.14 7.04
N PRO A 107 1.90 -3.00 7.67
CA PRO A 107 0.59 -3.34 7.13
C PRO A 107 -0.32 -2.11 7.12
N ASN A 108 -0.76 -1.68 5.95
CA ASN A 108 -1.73 -0.60 5.82
C ASN A 108 -2.63 -0.78 4.58
N CYS A 109 -3.75 -0.06 4.58
CA CYS A 109 -4.79 -0.16 3.58
C CYS A 109 -4.26 0.07 2.16
N ASP A 110 -3.45 1.13 1.96
CA ASP A 110 -2.96 1.51 0.61
C ASP A 110 -2.03 0.45 0.01
N TYR A 111 -1.19 -0.18 0.84
CA TYR A 111 -0.28 -1.23 0.36
C TYR A 111 -1.02 -2.50 -0.03
N TYR A 112 -2.02 -2.89 0.77
CA TYR A 112 -2.87 -4.03 0.44
C TYR A 112 -3.71 -3.80 -0.82
N GLU A 113 -4.34 -2.62 -0.97
CA GLU A 113 -5.14 -2.23 -2.14
C GLU A 113 -4.29 -2.28 -3.42
N SER A 114 -3.13 -1.61 -3.43
CA SER A 114 -2.21 -1.62 -4.58
C SER A 114 -1.72 -3.02 -4.93
N TYR A 115 -1.39 -3.84 -3.92
CA TYR A 115 -1.02 -5.24 -4.14
C TYR A 115 -2.18 -6.05 -4.71
N GLY A 116 -3.39 -5.83 -4.23
CA GLY A 116 -4.61 -6.47 -4.73
C GLY A 116 -4.86 -6.14 -6.20
N LEU A 117 -4.77 -4.87 -6.59
CA LEU A 117 -4.90 -4.42 -7.97
C LEU A 117 -3.82 -5.02 -8.88
N PHE A 118 -2.57 -5.06 -8.41
CA PHE A 118 -1.51 -5.74 -9.14
C PHE A 118 -1.81 -7.23 -9.34
N CYS A 119 -2.27 -7.93 -8.29
CA CYS A 119 -2.65 -9.34 -8.38
C CYS A 119 -3.80 -9.58 -9.37
N ILE A 120 -4.79 -8.68 -9.45
CA ILE A 120 -5.84 -8.74 -10.48
C ILE A 120 -5.21 -8.67 -11.87
N SER A 121 -4.31 -7.72 -12.11
CA SER A 121 -3.70 -7.47 -13.42
C SER A 121 -2.92 -8.67 -13.97
N ILE A 122 -2.36 -9.50 -13.07
CA ILE A 122 -1.63 -10.72 -13.39
C ILE A 122 -2.45 -12.01 -13.19
N ASN A 123 -3.77 -11.88 -13.06
CA ASN A 123 -4.75 -12.98 -12.91
C ASN A 123 -4.60 -13.84 -11.63
N LYS A 124 -3.98 -13.30 -10.59
CA LYS A 124 -3.86 -13.90 -9.26
C LYS A 124 -5.05 -13.51 -8.38
N TYR A 125 -6.24 -13.98 -8.76
CA TYR A 125 -7.51 -13.54 -8.18
C TYR A 125 -7.70 -13.89 -6.70
N ASN A 126 -7.14 -15.02 -6.24
CA ASN A 126 -7.25 -15.41 -4.84
C ASN A 126 -6.37 -14.52 -3.94
N GLU A 127 -5.17 -14.20 -4.40
CA GLU A 127 -4.26 -13.28 -3.73
C GLU A 127 -4.84 -11.86 -3.71
N ALA A 128 -5.47 -11.44 -4.81
CA ALA A 128 -6.15 -10.16 -4.88
C ALA A 128 -7.32 -10.08 -3.88
N GLU A 129 -8.16 -11.12 -3.84
CA GLU A 129 -9.28 -11.21 -2.90
C GLU A 129 -8.83 -11.11 -1.44
N ALA A 130 -7.74 -11.82 -1.09
CA ALA A 130 -7.15 -11.75 0.24
C ALA A 130 -6.64 -10.35 0.56
N ALA A 131 -5.92 -9.72 -0.37
CA ALA A 131 -5.38 -8.38 -0.19
C ALA A 131 -6.48 -7.32 0.01
N PHE A 132 -7.56 -7.36 -0.77
CA PHE A 132 -8.68 -6.42 -0.59
C PHE A 132 -9.44 -6.63 0.72
N ASN A 133 -9.54 -7.87 1.22
CA ASN A 133 -10.10 -8.12 2.55
C ASN A 133 -9.21 -7.53 3.66
N GLU A 134 -7.89 -7.75 3.59
CA GLU A 134 -6.93 -7.16 4.54
C GLU A 134 -6.94 -5.61 4.47
N ALA A 135 -7.06 -5.04 3.27
CA ALA A 135 -7.21 -3.59 3.11
C ALA A 135 -8.46 -3.06 3.81
N ALA A 136 -9.60 -3.76 3.65
CA ALA A 136 -10.86 -3.38 4.28
C ALA A 136 -10.83 -3.53 5.81
N GLU A 137 -10.08 -4.52 6.33
CA GLU A 137 -9.85 -4.68 7.78
C GLU A 137 -8.89 -3.61 8.32
N ALA A 138 -7.90 -3.18 7.53
CA ALA A 138 -6.95 -2.15 7.93
C ALA A 138 -7.59 -0.74 7.98
N ASP A 139 -8.61 -0.48 7.15
CA ASP A 139 -9.40 0.76 7.17
C ASP A 139 -10.88 0.48 6.88
N GLU A 140 -11.66 0.23 7.94
CA GLU A 140 -13.10 -0.03 7.86
C GLU A 140 -13.89 1.09 7.16
N SER A 141 -13.43 2.34 7.25
CA SER A 141 -14.11 3.48 6.62
C SER A 141 -14.06 3.43 5.09
N ARG A 142 -13.09 2.70 4.52
CA ARG A 142 -12.90 2.50 3.08
C ARG A 142 -13.47 1.17 2.58
N SER A 143 -13.94 0.30 3.45
CA SER A 143 -14.34 -1.08 3.11
C SER A 143 -15.34 -1.17 1.96
N ALA A 144 -16.37 -0.32 1.95
CA ALA A 144 -17.36 -0.27 0.87
C ALA A 144 -16.72 0.07 -0.49
N GLY A 145 -15.81 1.05 -0.52
CA GLY A 145 -15.06 1.43 -1.72
C GLY A 145 -14.18 0.29 -2.22
N LEU A 146 -13.40 -0.31 -1.32
CA LEU A 146 -12.50 -1.42 -1.63
C LEU A 146 -13.22 -2.65 -2.18
N TYR A 147 -14.35 -3.04 -1.58
CA TYR A 147 -15.14 -4.16 -2.08
C TYR A 147 -15.78 -3.87 -3.45
N SER A 148 -16.23 -2.63 -3.66
CA SER A 148 -16.75 -2.20 -4.96
C SER A 148 -15.65 -2.22 -6.02
N GLU A 149 -14.45 -1.71 -5.71
CA GLU A 149 -13.30 -1.71 -6.61
C GLU A 149 -12.87 -3.12 -6.97
N PHE A 150 -12.68 -4.00 -5.97
CA PHE A 150 -12.39 -5.41 -6.25
C PHE A 150 -13.41 -6.04 -7.18
N ALA A 151 -14.71 -5.84 -6.92
CA ALA A 151 -15.77 -6.44 -7.73
C ALA A 151 -15.68 -6.00 -9.20
N VAL A 152 -15.46 -4.71 -9.44
CA VAL A 152 -15.39 -4.12 -10.78
C VAL A 152 -14.13 -4.56 -11.50
N GLU A 153 -12.96 -4.38 -10.88
CA GLU A 153 -11.67 -4.68 -11.50
C GLU A 153 -11.51 -6.19 -11.75
N TYR A 154 -11.89 -7.03 -10.78
CA TYR A 154 -11.92 -8.48 -10.96
C TYR A 154 -12.78 -8.89 -12.16
N PHE A 155 -14.03 -8.39 -12.24
CA PHE A 155 -14.93 -8.78 -13.33
C PHE A 155 -14.42 -8.26 -14.68
N ASN A 156 -13.92 -7.04 -14.75
CA ASN A 156 -13.35 -6.47 -15.97
C ASN A 156 -12.17 -7.29 -16.48
N GLN A 157 -11.25 -7.65 -15.57
CA GLN A 157 -10.06 -8.44 -15.93
C GLN A 157 -10.43 -9.85 -16.41
N VAL A 158 -11.39 -10.49 -15.73
CA VAL A 158 -11.90 -11.81 -16.16
C VAL A 158 -12.54 -11.72 -17.54
N MET A 159 -13.35 -10.70 -17.81
CA MET A 159 -13.96 -10.48 -19.13
C MET A 159 -12.90 -10.23 -20.21
N ALA A 160 -11.87 -9.45 -19.89
CA ALA A 160 -10.77 -9.19 -20.83
C ALA A 160 -9.94 -10.46 -21.13
N GLN A 161 -9.68 -11.28 -20.10
CA GLN A 161 -8.86 -12.48 -20.23
C GLN A 161 -9.55 -13.59 -21.01
N TYR A 162 -10.84 -13.83 -20.75
CA TYR A 162 -11.56 -14.99 -21.30
C TYR A 162 -12.43 -14.67 -22.52
N GLY A 163 -12.59 -13.40 -22.89
CA GLY A 163 -13.20 -12.96 -24.13
C GLY A 163 -14.47 -13.71 -24.51
N GLU A 164 -14.42 -14.43 -25.67
CA GLU A 164 -15.55 -15.16 -26.23
C GLU A 164 -16.14 -16.25 -25.30
N ILE A 165 -15.33 -16.84 -24.40
CA ILE A 165 -15.81 -17.84 -23.42
C ILE A 165 -16.83 -17.21 -22.47
N MET A 166 -16.69 -15.91 -22.19
CA MET A 166 -17.60 -15.16 -21.33
C MET A 166 -18.92 -14.77 -22.00
N GLU A 167 -19.09 -15.00 -23.28
CA GLU A 167 -20.38 -14.90 -23.97
C GLU A 167 -21.35 -16.00 -23.51
N ASP A 168 -20.85 -17.19 -23.12
CA ASP A 168 -21.67 -18.23 -22.51
C ASP A 168 -22.07 -17.83 -21.06
N PRO A 169 -23.37 -17.63 -20.79
CA PRO A 169 -23.85 -17.29 -19.44
C PRO A 169 -23.45 -18.30 -18.36
N LYS A 170 -23.32 -19.58 -18.69
CA LYS A 170 -22.93 -20.63 -17.74
C LYS A 170 -21.44 -20.54 -17.38
N ALA A 171 -20.59 -20.26 -18.35
CA ALA A 171 -19.16 -20.05 -18.11
C ALA A 171 -18.89 -18.77 -17.30
N ARG A 172 -19.66 -17.69 -17.57
CA ARG A 172 -19.57 -16.41 -16.88
C ARG A 172 -20.12 -16.44 -15.44
N ALA A 173 -21.12 -17.30 -15.17
CA ALA A 173 -21.87 -17.28 -13.91
C ALA A 173 -21.00 -17.32 -12.64
N PRO A 174 -19.95 -18.15 -12.50
CA PRO A 174 -19.11 -18.18 -11.29
C PRO A 174 -18.42 -16.84 -11.01
N TYR A 175 -17.93 -16.19 -12.04
CA TYR A 175 -17.20 -14.91 -11.94
C TYR A 175 -18.16 -13.77 -11.64
N ALA A 176 -19.31 -13.73 -12.32
CA ALA A 176 -20.36 -12.76 -12.05
C ALA A 176 -20.91 -12.90 -10.62
N LYS A 177 -21.02 -14.14 -10.12
CA LYS A 177 -21.43 -14.41 -8.74
C LYS A 177 -20.42 -13.84 -7.74
N LYS A 178 -19.12 -14.08 -7.93
CA LYS A 178 -18.08 -13.52 -7.04
C LYS A 178 -18.11 -11.98 -7.05
N ALA A 179 -18.17 -11.36 -8.21
CA ALA A 179 -18.27 -9.91 -8.31
C ALA A 179 -19.51 -9.37 -7.59
N LEU A 180 -20.68 -10.03 -7.77
CA LEU A 180 -21.92 -9.66 -7.10
C LEU A 180 -21.82 -9.80 -5.58
N GLU A 181 -21.17 -10.84 -5.06
CA GLU A 181 -20.95 -11.02 -3.62
C GLU A 181 -20.18 -9.85 -3.01
N TYR A 182 -19.16 -9.36 -3.70
CA TYR A 182 -18.40 -8.19 -3.24
C TYR A 182 -19.17 -6.87 -3.39
N MET A 183 -19.98 -6.72 -4.45
CA MET A 183 -20.88 -5.57 -4.56
C MET A 183 -21.92 -5.53 -3.44
N LEU A 184 -22.45 -6.69 -3.02
CA LEU A 184 -23.36 -6.77 -1.89
C LEU A 184 -22.66 -6.42 -0.55
N LYS A 185 -21.41 -6.87 -0.36
CA LYS A 185 -20.59 -6.43 0.79
C LYS A 185 -20.39 -4.91 0.80
N ALA A 186 -20.08 -4.32 -0.35
CA ALA A 186 -19.92 -2.86 -0.49
C ALA A 186 -21.19 -2.06 -0.13
N LEU A 187 -22.36 -2.65 -0.39
CA LEU A 187 -23.66 -2.06 -0.09
C LEU A 187 -24.19 -2.43 1.30
N GLU A 188 -23.46 -3.24 2.06
CA GLU A 188 -23.88 -3.79 3.36
C GLU A 188 -25.22 -4.57 3.27
N ILE A 189 -25.46 -5.24 2.13
CA ILE A 189 -26.69 -6.01 1.87
C ILE A 189 -26.39 -7.50 1.99
N GLU A 190 -27.15 -8.18 2.85
CA GLU A 190 -27.06 -9.64 2.94
C GLU A 190 -27.62 -10.31 1.66
N PRO A 191 -26.99 -11.40 1.16
CA PRO A 191 -27.45 -12.08 -0.06
C PRO A 191 -28.90 -12.56 0.00
N ALA A 192 -29.43 -12.87 1.19
CA ALA A 192 -30.81 -13.26 1.40
C ALA A 192 -31.77 -12.07 1.22
N GLU A 193 -31.37 -10.90 1.66
CA GLU A 193 -32.11 -9.65 1.51
C GLU A 193 -32.16 -9.21 0.04
N ALA A 194 -31.03 -9.28 -0.67
CA ALA A 194 -30.94 -8.97 -2.09
C ALA A 194 -31.95 -9.77 -2.94
N LYS A 195 -32.19 -11.05 -2.59
CA LYS A 195 -33.21 -11.89 -3.27
C LYS A 195 -34.63 -11.41 -3.05
N SER A 196 -34.91 -10.68 -1.99
CA SER A 196 -36.25 -10.17 -1.70
C SER A 196 -36.55 -8.85 -2.43
N LEU A 197 -35.51 -8.20 -2.97
CA LEU A 197 -35.63 -6.95 -3.73
C LEU A 197 -35.87 -7.18 -5.23
N LEU A 198 -35.73 -8.42 -5.71
CA LEU A 198 -35.93 -8.84 -7.10
C LEU A 198 -37.25 -9.58 -7.28
#